data_683a35f6b6c1b019d995d26b860de2f3
#
_entry.id   683a35f6b6c1b019d995d26b860de2f3
#
_cell.length_a   1.000
_cell.length_b   1.000
_cell.length_c   1.000
_cell.angle_alpha   90.00
_cell.angle_beta   90.00
_cell.angle_gamma   90.00
#
_symmetry.space_group_name_H-M   'P 1'
#
loop_
_entity.id
_entity.type
_entity.pdbx_description
1 polymer ?
#
loop_
_entity_poly.entity_id
_entity_poly.type
_entity_poly.pdbx_seq_one_letter_code
_entity_poly.pdbx_strand_id
1 'polypeptide(L)'
;MLAEVLGDALPALEKFHVKLLREGEPRGLIGPRDVSILWERHILNSAAIVPYIRRFAPAERSRVADIGSGGGFPGLVAAACLPEYRFSLVEPMERRVEWLRECVKEMELDNVDIIRARAEELIAQVKSRKSGIKPFDVVTCRAVAPMTKLAGWTLPLLRPHGHLVALKGRSVQAELDKAGAAIRTYGGFRTQVFEAEVGPGLEPTHVAVVERR
;
A
#
# COMPACT_ATOMS: atom_id res chain seq x y z
N MET A 1 -6.43 21.29 -8.25
CA MET A 1 -5.97 20.43 -7.13
C MET A 1 -5.88 18.95 -7.52
N LEU A 2 -7.01 18.22 -7.79
CA LEU A 2 -6.89 16.76 -8.10
C LEU A 2 -6.02 16.48 -9.30
N ALA A 3 -6.19 17.15 -10.42
CA ALA A 3 -5.36 16.98 -11.62
C ALA A 3 -3.87 17.34 -11.39
N GLU A 4 -3.59 18.29 -10.52
CA GLU A 4 -2.23 18.68 -10.16
C GLU A 4 -1.52 17.59 -9.34
N VAL A 5 -2.23 16.95 -8.40
CA VAL A 5 -1.67 15.92 -7.52
C VAL A 5 -1.62 14.55 -8.21
N LEU A 6 -2.65 14.20 -8.98
CA LEU A 6 -2.85 12.86 -9.50
C LEU A 6 -2.45 12.71 -10.99
N GLY A 7 -2.32 13.83 -11.72
CA GLY A 7 -1.92 13.81 -13.13
C GLY A 7 -2.73 12.82 -13.97
N ASP A 8 -2.04 12.00 -14.74
CA ASP A 8 -2.64 11.00 -15.65
C ASP A 8 -3.41 9.88 -14.93
N ALA A 9 -3.23 9.72 -13.61
CA ALA A 9 -3.97 8.74 -12.83
C ALA A 9 -5.41 9.18 -12.52
N LEU A 10 -5.74 10.47 -12.68
CA LEU A 10 -7.03 11.03 -12.28
C LEU A 10 -8.23 10.30 -12.90
N PRO A 11 -8.29 9.99 -14.22
CA PRO A 11 -9.44 9.31 -14.80
C PRO A 11 -9.73 7.92 -14.18
N ALA A 12 -8.68 7.15 -13.91
CA ALA A 12 -8.82 5.84 -13.25
C ALA A 12 -9.29 5.99 -11.79
N LEU A 13 -8.78 7.00 -11.09
CA LEU A 13 -9.14 7.26 -9.70
C LEU A 13 -10.54 7.87 -9.56
N GLU A 14 -11.04 8.59 -10.55
CA GLU A 14 -12.45 9.03 -10.61
C GLU A 14 -13.40 7.83 -10.72
N LYS A 15 -13.09 6.85 -11.57
CA LYS A 15 -13.84 5.58 -11.64
C LYS A 15 -13.85 4.87 -10.28
N PHE A 16 -12.70 4.78 -9.63
CA PHE A 16 -12.58 4.20 -8.30
C PHE A 16 -13.39 4.95 -7.25
N HIS A 17 -13.33 6.29 -7.25
CA HIS A 17 -14.11 7.14 -6.36
C HIS A 17 -15.62 6.93 -6.53
N VAL A 18 -16.12 6.93 -7.77
CA VAL A 18 -17.53 6.67 -8.06
C VAL A 18 -17.99 5.31 -7.57
N LYS A 19 -17.15 4.27 -7.77
CA LYS A 19 -17.43 2.92 -7.27
C LYS A 19 -17.46 2.86 -5.74
N LEU A 20 -16.53 3.55 -5.07
CA LEU A 20 -16.51 3.66 -3.61
C LEU A 20 -17.76 4.37 -3.05
N LEU A 21 -18.20 5.44 -3.70
CA LEU A 21 -19.45 6.14 -3.31
C LEU A 21 -20.67 5.23 -3.41
N ARG A 22 -20.74 4.43 -4.47
CA ARG A 22 -21.87 3.54 -4.72
C ARG A 22 -21.90 2.30 -3.82
N GLU A 23 -20.75 1.71 -3.56
CA GLU A 23 -20.65 0.37 -2.99
C GLU A 23 -19.78 0.27 -1.73
N GLY A 24 -18.96 1.28 -1.43
CA GLY A 24 -17.92 1.19 -0.39
C GLY A 24 -18.50 1.03 1.03
N GLU A 25 -19.49 1.83 1.40
CA GLU A 25 -20.16 1.73 2.70
C GLU A 25 -20.99 0.43 2.83
N PRO A 26 -21.87 0.07 1.88
CA PRO A 26 -22.61 -1.19 1.95
C PRO A 26 -21.74 -2.43 2.06
N ARG A 27 -20.54 -2.42 1.47
CA ARG A 27 -19.58 -3.53 1.57
C ARG A 27 -18.66 -3.45 2.80
N GLY A 28 -18.81 -2.41 3.63
CA GLY A 28 -17.98 -2.21 4.83
C GLY A 28 -16.50 -1.95 4.53
N LEU A 29 -16.21 -1.26 3.41
CA LEU A 29 -14.86 -0.91 2.97
C LEU A 29 -14.47 0.49 3.46
N ILE A 30 -15.44 1.36 3.65
CA ILE A 30 -15.33 2.70 4.20
C ILE A 30 -16.41 2.93 5.26
N GLY A 31 -16.15 3.83 6.17
CA GLY A 31 -17.15 4.24 7.16
C GLY A 31 -18.13 5.30 6.60
N PRO A 32 -19.34 5.43 7.19
CA PRO A 32 -20.32 6.42 6.73
C PRO A 32 -19.81 7.86 6.80
N ARG A 33 -18.91 8.17 7.75
CA ARG A 33 -18.28 9.50 7.87
C ARG A 33 -17.20 9.76 6.83
N ASP A 34 -16.72 8.74 6.13
CA ASP A 34 -15.67 8.86 5.13
C ASP A 34 -16.21 9.23 3.74
N VAL A 35 -17.51 9.02 3.50
CA VAL A 35 -18.16 9.24 2.20
C VAL A 35 -17.96 10.67 1.69
N SER A 36 -18.11 11.68 2.55
CA SER A 36 -17.96 13.09 2.17
C SER A 36 -16.51 13.56 1.99
N ILE A 37 -15.53 12.77 2.44
CA ILE A 37 -14.10 13.11 2.46
C ILE A 37 -13.23 12.01 1.82
N LEU A 38 -13.83 11.23 0.89
CA LEU A 38 -13.16 10.10 0.24
C LEU A 38 -11.89 10.50 -0.50
N TRP A 39 -11.95 11.64 -1.22
CA TRP A 39 -10.78 12.14 -1.94
C TRP A 39 -9.63 12.42 -0.99
N GLU A 40 -9.85 13.23 0.03
CA GLU A 40 -8.81 13.70 0.93
C GLU A 40 -8.29 12.57 1.82
N ARG A 41 -9.23 11.89 2.49
CA ARG A 41 -8.90 10.92 3.53
C ARG A 41 -8.37 9.59 2.99
N HIS A 42 -8.82 9.18 1.81
CA HIS A 42 -8.48 7.87 1.27
C HIS A 42 -7.65 7.94 0.00
N ILE A 43 -8.06 8.66 -1.03
CA ILE A 43 -7.38 8.65 -2.32
C ILE A 43 -6.12 9.50 -2.28
N LEU A 44 -6.21 10.78 -1.96
CA LEU A 44 -5.05 11.68 -1.89
C LEU A 44 -4.07 11.25 -0.79
N ASN A 45 -4.59 10.87 0.39
CA ASN A 45 -3.74 10.32 1.45
C ASN A 45 -2.96 9.08 0.98
N SER A 46 -3.57 8.20 0.18
CA SER A 46 -2.89 7.04 -0.40
C SER A 46 -1.89 7.43 -1.49
N ALA A 47 -2.20 8.44 -2.31
CA ALA A 47 -1.29 8.94 -3.34
C ALA A 47 0.00 9.56 -2.74
N ALA A 48 -0.06 10.08 -1.52
CA ALA A 48 1.10 10.64 -0.82
C ALA A 48 2.27 9.65 -0.64
N ILE A 49 2.03 8.34 -0.80
CA ILE A 49 3.09 7.31 -0.74
C ILE A 49 3.91 7.21 -2.04
N VAL A 50 3.37 7.67 -3.17
CA VAL A 50 3.93 7.47 -4.52
C VAL A 50 5.36 8.00 -4.66
N PRO A 51 5.70 9.23 -4.21
CA PRO A 51 7.07 9.72 -4.28
C PRO A 51 8.08 8.85 -3.55
N TYR A 52 7.66 8.21 -2.46
CA TYR A 52 8.51 7.33 -1.65
C TYR A 52 8.69 5.96 -2.31
N ILE A 53 7.65 5.41 -2.96
CA ILE A 53 7.80 4.20 -3.76
C ILE A 53 8.82 4.44 -4.87
N ARG A 54 8.71 5.53 -5.62
CA ARG A 54 9.69 5.89 -6.67
C ARG A 54 11.10 6.07 -6.11
N ARG A 55 11.24 6.74 -4.96
CA ARG A 55 12.54 6.97 -4.32
C ARG A 55 13.24 5.68 -3.93
N PHE A 56 12.50 4.71 -3.40
CA PHE A 56 13.08 3.48 -2.84
C PHE A 56 13.05 2.29 -3.82
N ALA A 57 12.39 2.42 -4.95
CA ALA A 57 12.39 1.46 -6.03
C ALA A 57 12.41 2.19 -7.39
N PRO A 58 13.52 2.84 -7.76
CA PRO A 58 13.58 3.72 -8.93
C PRO A 58 13.59 3.00 -10.29
N ALA A 59 13.76 1.68 -10.30
CA ALA A 59 13.81 0.91 -11.54
C ALA A 59 12.41 0.69 -12.12
N GLU A 60 12.25 0.86 -13.43
CA GLU A 60 11.04 0.44 -14.14
C GLU A 60 10.72 -1.03 -13.87
N ARG A 61 9.42 -1.37 -13.80
CA ARG A 61 8.92 -2.71 -13.47
C ARG A 61 9.30 -3.20 -12.07
N SER A 62 9.68 -2.29 -11.17
CA SER A 62 9.84 -2.62 -9.76
C SER A 62 8.56 -3.28 -9.24
N ARG A 63 8.75 -4.26 -8.37
CA ARG A 63 7.67 -5.07 -7.81
C ARG A 63 7.26 -4.54 -6.45
N VAL A 64 6.01 -4.16 -6.34
CA VAL A 64 5.41 -3.61 -5.12
C VAL A 64 4.35 -4.58 -4.61
N ALA A 65 4.40 -4.96 -3.33
CA ALA A 65 3.28 -5.65 -2.70
C ALA A 65 2.54 -4.71 -1.76
N ASP A 66 1.22 -4.73 -1.80
CA ASP A 66 0.37 -4.06 -0.82
C ASP A 66 -0.24 -5.10 0.11
N ILE A 67 0.13 -5.08 1.39
CA ILE A 67 -0.28 -6.09 2.36
C ILE A 67 -1.51 -5.63 3.15
N GLY A 68 -2.57 -6.45 3.07
CA GLY A 68 -3.86 -6.11 3.66
C GLY A 68 -4.57 -5.02 2.87
N SER A 69 -4.65 -5.17 1.56
CA SER A 69 -5.14 -4.14 0.63
C SER A 69 -6.58 -3.69 0.90
N GLY A 70 -7.41 -4.53 1.49
CA GLY A 70 -8.74 -4.18 1.98
C GLY A 70 -9.63 -3.52 0.92
N GLY A 71 -9.94 -2.24 1.12
CA GLY A 71 -10.70 -1.42 0.16
C GLY A 71 -9.90 -0.97 -1.06
N GLY A 72 -8.60 -1.30 -1.14
CA GLY A 72 -7.70 -0.91 -2.24
C GLY A 72 -6.71 0.21 -1.86
N PHE A 73 -6.52 0.45 -0.57
CA PHE A 73 -5.67 1.54 -0.07
C PHE A 73 -4.41 1.03 0.65
N PRO A 74 -3.21 1.47 0.27
CA PRO A 74 -2.91 2.43 -0.80
C PRO A 74 -2.73 1.78 -2.18
N GLY A 75 -2.80 0.45 -2.31
CA GLY A 75 -2.33 -0.32 -3.45
C GLY A 75 -2.93 0.06 -4.80
N LEU A 76 -4.27 0.15 -4.93
CA LEU A 76 -4.93 0.56 -6.18
C LEU A 76 -4.58 1.99 -6.58
N VAL A 77 -4.52 2.90 -5.59
CA VAL A 77 -4.18 4.30 -5.85
C VAL A 77 -2.75 4.43 -6.33
N ALA A 78 -1.81 3.76 -5.66
CA ALA A 78 -0.40 3.75 -6.06
C ALA A 78 -0.21 3.09 -7.43
N ALA A 79 -0.94 2.01 -7.73
CA ALA A 79 -0.87 1.34 -9.03
C ALA A 79 -1.35 2.23 -10.17
N ALA A 80 -2.43 3.00 -9.98
CA ALA A 80 -2.90 3.96 -10.95
C ALA A 80 -1.87 5.08 -11.22
N CYS A 81 -1.16 5.54 -10.17
CA CYS A 81 -0.13 6.58 -10.27
C CYS A 81 1.22 6.08 -10.81
N LEU A 82 1.44 4.76 -10.84
CA LEU A 82 2.70 4.12 -11.21
C LEU A 82 2.47 2.99 -12.22
N PRO A 83 1.96 3.28 -13.43
CA PRO A 83 1.63 2.25 -14.42
C PRO A 83 2.87 1.45 -14.88
N GLU A 84 4.07 2.01 -14.75
CA GLU A 84 5.34 1.36 -15.06
C GLU A 84 5.77 0.30 -14.04
N TYR A 85 5.14 0.24 -12.84
CA TYR A 85 5.44 -0.73 -11.78
C TYR A 85 4.51 -1.94 -11.84
N ARG A 86 4.89 -3.04 -11.19
CA ARG A 86 4.05 -4.22 -11.02
C ARG A 86 3.58 -4.34 -9.57
N PHE A 87 2.28 -4.27 -9.37
CA PHE A 87 1.64 -4.35 -8.05
C PHE A 87 1.05 -5.73 -7.79
N SER A 88 1.25 -6.23 -6.56
CA SER A 88 0.57 -7.42 -6.04
C SER A 88 -0.25 -7.00 -4.82
N LEU A 89 -1.57 -7.00 -4.94
CA LEU A 89 -2.48 -6.68 -3.84
C LEU A 89 -2.81 -7.95 -3.07
N VAL A 90 -2.46 -7.99 -1.79
CA VAL A 90 -2.56 -9.18 -0.93
C VAL A 90 -3.68 -8.99 0.08
N GLU A 91 -4.72 -9.83 0.01
CA GLU A 91 -5.89 -9.74 0.86
C GLU A 91 -6.44 -11.14 1.16
N PRO A 92 -6.62 -11.55 2.42
CA PRO A 92 -7.12 -12.88 2.76
C PRO A 92 -8.63 -13.06 2.58
N MET A 93 -9.41 -11.99 2.69
CA MET A 93 -10.89 -12.09 2.68
C MET A 93 -11.43 -12.13 1.25
N GLU A 94 -12.14 -13.22 0.90
CA GLU A 94 -12.69 -13.46 -0.43
C GLU A 94 -13.51 -12.29 -0.98
N ARG A 95 -14.47 -11.78 -0.19
CA ARG A 95 -15.31 -10.64 -0.58
C ARG A 95 -14.52 -9.37 -0.92
N ARG A 96 -13.36 -9.15 -0.27
CA ARG A 96 -12.47 -8.03 -0.56
C ARG A 96 -11.61 -8.29 -1.79
N VAL A 97 -11.21 -9.53 -2.01
CA VAL A 97 -10.54 -9.96 -3.24
C VAL A 97 -11.44 -9.76 -4.46
N GLU A 98 -12.72 -10.11 -4.36
CA GLU A 98 -13.71 -9.85 -5.41
C GLU A 98 -13.86 -8.35 -5.68
N TRP A 99 -13.99 -7.54 -4.63
CA TRP A 99 -14.01 -6.08 -4.74
C TRP A 99 -12.78 -5.53 -5.46
N LEU A 100 -11.58 -5.97 -5.08
CA LEU A 100 -10.34 -5.53 -5.70
C LEU A 100 -10.29 -5.91 -7.19
N ARG A 101 -10.75 -7.11 -7.57
CA ARG A 101 -10.84 -7.53 -8.98
C ARG A 101 -11.79 -6.65 -9.78
N GLU A 102 -12.95 -6.33 -9.21
CA GLU A 102 -13.91 -5.42 -9.84
C GLU A 102 -13.29 -4.03 -10.02
N CYS A 103 -12.59 -3.50 -9.00
CA CYS A 103 -11.92 -2.20 -9.09
C CYS A 103 -10.84 -2.19 -10.17
N VAL A 104 -9.95 -3.19 -10.21
CA VAL A 104 -8.90 -3.30 -11.23
C VAL A 104 -9.50 -3.28 -12.65
N LYS A 105 -10.61 -4.01 -12.86
CA LYS A 105 -11.30 -4.03 -14.14
C LYS A 105 -11.94 -2.68 -14.48
N GLU A 106 -12.64 -2.05 -13.52
CA GLU A 106 -13.34 -0.78 -13.75
C GLU A 106 -12.36 0.41 -13.95
N MET A 107 -11.23 0.38 -13.24
CA MET A 107 -10.13 1.34 -13.39
C MET A 107 -9.25 1.08 -14.62
N GLU A 108 -9.41 -0.07 -15.30
CA GLU A 108 -8.61 -0.50 -16.45
C GLU A 108 -7.10 -0.59 -16.13
N LEU A 109 -6.75 -1.10 -14.93
CA LEU A 109 -5.36 -1.28 -14.53
C LEU A 109 -4.81 -2.61 -15.06
N ASP A 110 -3.71 -2.57 -15.81
CA ASP A 110 -3.04 -3.74 -16.39
C ASP A 110 -1.77 -4.16 -15.63
N ASN A 111 -1.41 -3.40 -14.60
CA ASN A 111 -0.21 -3.57 -13.80
C ASN A 111 -0.46 -4.16 -12.40
N VAL A 112 -1.65 -4.73 -12.15
CA VAL A 112 -2.08 -5.21 -10.83
C VAL A 112 -2.45 -6.69 -10.87
N ASP A 113 -1.79 -7.48 -10.01
CA ASP A 113 -2.15 -8.85 -9.67
C ASP A 113 -2.79 -8.90 -8.29
N ILE A 114 -3.81 -9.74 -8.09
CA ILE A 114 -4.47 -9.91 -6.79
C ILE A 114 -4.17 -11.29 -6.25
N ILE A 115 -3.61 -11.33 -5.04
CA ILE A 115 -3.22 -12.56 -4.35
C ILE A 115 -4.12 -12.73 -3.12
N ARG A 116 -4.97 -13.77 -3.15
CA ARG A 116 -5.73 -14.18 -1.96
C ARG A 116 -4.85 -14.99 -1.04
N ALA A 117 -4.28 -14.33 -0.03
CA ALA A 117 -3.43 -14.98 0.96
C ALA A 117 -3.35 -14.14 2.24
N ARG A 118 -3.00 -14.78 3.36
CA ARG A 118 -2.45 -14.10 4.52
C ARG A 118 -0.97 -13.77 4.27
N ALA A 119 -0.44 -12.79 4.98
CA ALA A 119 0.97 -12.40 4.84
C ALA A 119 1.93 -13.59 5.10
N GLU A 120 1.65 -14.40 6.10
CA GLU A 120 2.44 -15.57 6.47
C GLU A 120 2.45 -16.64 5.37
N GLU A 121 1.33 -16.84 4.70
CA GLU A 121 1.20 -17.77 3.56
C GLU A 121 2.02 -17.28 2.36
N LEU A 122 1.96 -15.99 2.06
CA LEU A 122 2.75 -15.37 1.01
C LEU A 122 4.26 -15.45 1.31
N ILE A 123 4.66 -15.23 2.57
CA ILE A 123 6.05 -15.38 3.02
C ILE A 123 6.54 -16.82 2.78
N ALA A 124 5.73 -17.81 3.12
CA ALA A 124 6.06 -19.22 2.87
C ALA A 124 6.22 -19.50 1.36
N GLN A 125 5.35 -18.94 0.53
CA GLN A 125 5.42 -19.08 -0.93
C GLN A 125 6.69 -18.44 -1.51
N VAL A 126 7.03 -17.20 -1.10
CA VAL A 126 8.26 -16.50 -1.53
C VAL A 126 9.51 -17.30 -1.12
N LYS A 127 9.55 -17.84 0.12
CA LYS A 127 10.67 -18.63 0.62
C LYS A 127 10.82 -19.98 -0.08
N SER A 128 9.73 -20.61 -0.45
CA SER A 128 9.75 -21.94 -1.07
C SER A 128 10.35 -21.96 -2.47
N ARG A 129 10.44 -20.82 -3.15
CA ARG A 129 10.86 -20.65 -4.55
C ARG A 129 10.08 -21.50 -5.57
N LYS A 130 9.17 -22.35 -5.12
CA LYS A 130 8.34 -23.23 -5.98
C LYS A 130 7.12 -22.51 -6.57
N SER A 131 6.64 -21.44 -5.92
CA SER A 131 5.47 -20.67 -6.34
C SER A 131 5.73 -19.75 -7.54
N GLY A 132 6.99 -19.51 -7.90
CA GLY A 132 7.38 -18.49 -8.89
C GLY A 132 7.27 -17.05 -8.38
N ILE A 133 6.73 -16.82 -7.18
CA ILE A 133 6.64 -15.48 -6.58
C ILE A 133 8.02 -15.07 -6.08
N LYS A 134 8.56 -14.02 -6.68
CA LYS A 134 9.86 -13.45 -6.28
C LYS A 134 9.67 -12.42 -5.16
N PRO A 135 10.69 -12.17 -4.32
CA PRO A 135 10.68 -11.09 -3.34
C PRO A 135 10.40 -9.72 -4.00
N PHE A 136 9.86 -8.78 -3.22
CA PHE A 136 9.45 -7.46 -3.68
C PHE A 136 10.54 -6.41 -3.44
N ASP A 137 10.54 -5.37 -4.27
CA ASP A 137 11.41 -4.19 -4.10
C ASP A 137 10.87 -3.29 -3.00
N VAL A 138 9.54 -3.10 -3.00
CA VAL A 138 8.81 -2.37 -1.97
C VAL A 138 7.63 -3.21 -1.48
N VAL A 139 7.39 -3.16 -0.17
CA VAL A 139 6.14 -3.59 0.44
C VAL A 139 5.46 -2.35 1.02
N THR A 140 4.20 -2.16 0.71
CA THR A 140 3.39 -1.07 1.27
C THR A 140 2.21 -1.61 2.06
N CYS A 141 1.63 -0.77 2.90
CA CYS A 141 0.41 -1.05 3.66
C CYS A 141 -0.14 0.21 4.30
N ARG A 142 -1.43 0.16 4.69
CA ARG A 142 -2.11 1.19 5.47
C ARG A 142 -3.08 0.56 6.47
N ALA A 143 -3.06 1.01 7.72
CA ALA A 143 -4.02 0.64 8.78
C ALA A 143 -4.19 -0.88 9.03
N VAL A 144 -3.13 -1.68 8.81
CA VAL A 144 -3.18 -3.15 8.93
C VAL A 144 -2.92 -3.61 10.36
N ALA A 145 -1.81 -3.15 10.96
CA ALA A 145 -1.37 -3.56 12.29
C ALA A 145 -0.35 -2.57 12.88
N PRO A 146 -0.11 -2.62 14.21
CA PRO A 146 1.05 -1.97 14.81
C PRO A 146 2.37 -2.48 14.20
N MET A 147 3.39 -1.62 14.15
CA MET A 147 4.68 -1.91 13.52
C MET A 147 5.37 -3.16 14.10
N THR A 148 5.14 -3.48 15.38
CA THR A 148 5.67 -4.70 16.00
C THR A 148 5.22 -6.00 15.33
N LYS A 149 3.96 -6.06 14.85
CA LYS A 149 3.43 -7.18 14.06
C LYS A 149 3.73 -7.02 12.58
N LEU A 150 3.59 -5.80 12.09
CA LEU A 150 3.76 -5.47 10.68
C LEU A 150 5.15 -5.83 10.17
N ALA A 151 6.21 -5.63 10.97
CA ALA A 151 7.57 -6.03 10.63
C ALA A 151 7.67 -7.50 10.21
N GLY A 152 6.99 -8.41 10.94
CA GLY A 152 6.97 -9.84 10.62
C GLY A 152 6.19 -10.20 9.37
N TRP A 153 5.20 -9.39 9.00
CA TRP A 153 4.34 -9.61 7.83
C TRP A 153 4.91 -9.00 6.54
N THR A 154 5.81 -8.05 6.64
CA THR A 154 6.27 -7.26 5.49
C THR A 154 7.74 -7.46 5.16
N LEU A 155 8.64 -7.36 6.15
CA LEU A 155 10.08 -7.43 5.91
C LEU A 155 10.53 -8.75 5.27
N PRO A 156 10.01 -9.94 5.64
CA PRO A 156 10.39 -11.19 4.99
C PRO A 156 10.00 -11.31 3.52
N LEU A 157 9.09 -10.45 3.02
CA LEU A 157 8.67 -10.41 1.63
C LEU A 157 9.60 -9.59 0.73
N LEU A 158 10.41 -8.73 1.33
CA LEU A 158 11.34 -7.86 0.60
C LEU A 158 12.57 -8.63 0.12
N ARG A 159 13.14 -8.22 -1.01
CA ARG A 159 14.51 -8.60 -1.39
C ARG A 159 15.53 -7.91 -0.48
N PRO A 160 16.80 -8.35 -0.46
CA PRO A 160 17.87 -7.56 0.16
C PRO A 160 17.88 -6.12 -0.38
N HIS A 161 18.03 -5.15 0.51
CA HIS A 161 17.92 -3.71 0.21
C HIS A 161 16.58 -3.26 -0.36
N GLY A 162 15.53 -4.06 -0.20
CA GLY A 162 14.15 -3.64 -0.43
C GLY A 162 13.60 -2.86 0.78
N HIS A 163 12.48 -2.17 0.59
CA HIS A 163 11.96 -1.25 1.60
C HIS A 163 10.48 -1.51 1.92
N LEU A 164 10.18 -1.56 3.21
CA LEU A 164 8.82 -1.30 3.68
C LEU A 164 8.58 0.20 3.58
N VAL A 165 7.50 0.60 2.92
CA VAL A 165 7.04 1.98 2.80
C VAL A 165 5.58 2.01 3.24
N ALA A 166 5.32 2.38 4.50
CA ALA A 166 4.02 2.25 5.13
C ALA A 166 3.39 3.59 5.48
N LEU A 167 2.11 3.78 5.09
CA LEU A 167 1.33 4.92 5.54
C LEU A 167 0.94 4.75 7.01
N LYS A 168 1.22 5.76 7.83
CA LYS A 168 1.04 5.76 9.27
C LYS A 168 0.45 7.08 9.78
N GLY A 169 -0.06 7.05 11.00
CA GLY A 169 -0.50 8.25 11.70
C GLY A 169 0.62 8.99 12.40
N ARG A 170 0.27 10.07 13.09
CA ARG A 170 1.21 10.98 13.81
C ARG A 170 2.10 10.27 14.85
N SER A 171 1.66 9.14 15.41
CA SER A 171 2.43 8.37 16.42
C SER A 171 3.48 7.43 15.83
N VAL A 172 3.78 7.54 14.55
CA VAL A 172 4.67 6.61 13.81
C VAL A 172 6.06 6.48 14.42
N GLN A 173 6.66 7.56 14.92
CA GLN A 173 7.98 7.50 15.55
C GLN A 173 7.96 6.62 16.80
N ALA A 174 6.99 6.84 17.68
CA ALA A 174 6.82 6.02 18.89
C ALA A 174 6.53 4.53 18.55
N GLU A 175 5.79 4.27 17.46
CA GLU A 175 5.59 2.91 16.96
C GLU A 175 6.90 2.26 16.51
N LEU A 176 7.76 2.97 15.78
CA LEU A 176 9.06 2.46 15.31
C LEU A 176 10.01 2.19 16.48
N ASP A 177 10.08 3.10 17.45
CA ASP A 177 10.92 2.94 18.65
C ASP A 177 10.52 1.69 19.42
N LYS A 178 9.22 1.48 19.63
CA LYS A 178 8.67 0.27 20.27
C LYS A 178 8.91 -1.00 19.47
N ALA A 179 8.94 -0.89 18.15
CA ALA A 179 9.10 -2.04 17.25
C ALA A 179 10.56 -2.39 16.94
N GLY A 180 11.54 -1.65 17.43
CA GLY A 180 12.95 -1.80 17.06
C GLY A 180 13.50 -3.21 17.19
N ALA A 181 13.12 -3.96 18.23
CA ALA A 181 13.52 -5.37 18.39
C ALA A 181 12.90 -6.26 17.31
N ALA A 182 11.59 -6.12 17.05
CA ALA A 182 10.89 -6.88 16.01
C ALA A 182 11.46 -6.57 14.61
N ILE A 183 11.70 -5.30 14.30
CA ILE A 183 12.30 -4.87 13.03
C ILE A 183 13.63 -5.59 12.81
N ARG A 184 14.54 -5.59 13.81
CA ARG A 184 15.83 -6.28 13.71
C ARG A 184 15.67 -7.80 13.56
N THR A 185 14.76 -8.41 14.28
CA THR A 185 14.47 -9.86 14.20
C THR A 185 14.10 -10.29 12.78
N TYR A 186 13.34 -9.46 12.07
CA TYR A 186 12.90 -9.75 10.69
C TYR A 186 13.82 -9.14 9.61
N GLY A 187 15.02 -8.70 9.99
CA GLY A 187 16.06 -8.26 9.07
C GLY A 187 16.00 -6.78 8.67
N GLY A 188 15.14 -5.98 9.29
CA GLY A 188 15.14 -4.53 9.12
C GLY A 188 16.29 -3.87 9.88
N PHE A 189 16.87 -2.78 9.35
CA PHE A 189 18.01 -2.14 10.01
C PHE A 189 18.04 -0.62 9.96
N ARG A 190 17.50 0.01 8.92
CA ARG A 190 17.37 1.47 8.81
C ARG A 190 15.91 1.85 8.86
N THR A 191 15.57 2.74 9.77
CA THR A 191 14.21 3.28 9.91
C THR A 191 14.23 4.77 9.67
N GLN A 192 13.25 5.26 8.92
CA GLN A 192 13.06 6.68 8.62
C GLN A 192 11.57 7.01 8.71
N VAL A 193 11.26 8.23 9.10
CA VAL A 193 9.91 8.79 9.06
C VAL A 193 9.94 10.03 8.19
N PHE A 194 8.97 10.12 7.31
CA PHE A 194 8.76 11.28 6.46
C PHE A 194 7.36 11.83 6.70
N GLU A 195 7.27 13.15 6.73
CA GLU A 195 6.01 13.85 6.56
C GLU A 195 5.75 13.99 5.07
N ALA A 196 4.61 13.48 4.61
CA ALA A 196 4.25 13.39 3.20
C ALA A 196 3.07 14.30 2.90
N GLU A 197 3.25 15.19 1.95
CA GLU A 197 2.19 16.08 1.48
C GLU A 197 1.06 15.25 0.82
N VAL A 198 -0.18 15.57 1.20
CA VAL A 198 -1.39 14.93 0.66
C VAL A 198 -1.98 15.77 -0.48
N GLY A 199 -1.83 17.09 -0.38
CA GLY A 199 -2.29 18.05 -1.38
C GLY A 199 -2.38 19.46 -0.81
N PRO A 200 -2.54 20.47 -1.66
CA PRO A 200 -2.63 21.86 -1.24
C PRO A 200 -3.70 22.10 -0.19
N GLY A 201 -3.32 22.64 0.95
CA GLY A 201 -4.25 22.97 2.06
C GLY A 201 -4.73 21.76 2.88
N LEU A 202 -4.24 20.55 2.60
CA LEU A 202 -4.55 19.36 3.37
C LEU A 202 -3.47 19.05 4.42
N GLU A 203 -3.88 18.44 5.54
CA GLU A 203 -2.92 17.96 6.53
C GLU A 203 -2.01 16.87 5.93
N PRO A 204 -0.69 16.94 6.17
CA PRO A 204 0.22 15.91 5.71
C PRO A 204 -0.03 14.58 6.44
N THR A 205 0.38 13.50 5.79
CA THR A 205 0.40 12.17 6.39
C THR A 205 1.84 11.77 6.72
N HIS A 206 2.03 10.60 7.33
CA HIS A 206 3.35 10.10 7.67
C HIS A 206 3.65 8.81 6.92
N VAL A 207 4.88 8.69 6.47
CA VAL A 207 5.42 7.50 5.83
C VAL A 207 6.56 6.94 6.66
N ALA A 208 6.38 5.72 7.17
CA ALA A 208 7.46 4.95 7.78
C ALA A 208 8.19 4.15 6.72
N VAL A 209 9.50 4.26 6.71
CA VAL A 209 10.36 3.48 5.81
C VAL A 209 11.31 2.62 6.63
N VAL A 210 11.39 1.33 6.27
CA VAL A 210 12.33 0.37 6.87
C VAL A 210 13.06 -0.36 5.77
N GLU A 211 14.39 -0.26 5.73
CA GLU A 211 15.22 -1.02 4.80
C GLU A 211 15.48 -2.43 5.33
N ARG A 212 15.42 -3.44 4.44
CA ARG A 212 15.81 -4.82 4.75
C ARG A 212 17.30 -5.06 4.40
N ARG A 213 18.01 -5.75 5.30
CA ARG A 213 19.35 -6.28 5.02
C ARG A 213 19.36 -7.33 3.92
#